data_a48ba0fe5c22b6eb647ee21805dd0990
#
_entry.id   a48ba0fe5c22b6eb647ee21805dd0990
#
_cell.length_a   1.000
_cell.length_b   1.000
_cell.length_c   1.000
_cell.angle_alpha   90.00
_cell.angle_beta   90.00
_cell.angle_gamma   90.00
#
_symmetry.space_group_name_H-M   'P 1'
#
loop_
_entity.id
_entity.type
_entity.pdbx_description
1 polymer ?
#
loop_
_entity_poly.entity_id
_entity_poly.type
_entity_poly.pdbx_seq_one_letter_code
_entity_poly.pdbx_strand_id
1 'polypeptide(L)'
;AALTAASGAAGKVFKYSILLTVDTVVGDFTPGVATTISIGGSDESVTVLAWDPANKKLEIGLPSGGVTGILSDNQVITQGTNTAAIDTTIERRLYIGLNKDSINFAAADVVADTNSTNVTVTSVRGEYDEREYLPGVKWVSVAPRPETSKFASEVGGFRDELHIVVVDIDGKITGTTGALLERFIGVSKASDAKTSVGETNYYVNVLKTRSEYVYWGEHELGVFNATASGAAGTWGVSASARQFNLLRSENNATFYYRLADGADYAASGGVYSVSNTDVSTAYELLEDPESQTIDYILTGPSGA
;
A
#
# COMPACT_ATOMS: atom_id res chain seq x y z
N ALA A 1 17.08 0.01 -14.67
CA ALA A 1 17.88 0.56 -15.76
C ALA A 1 18.53 1.87 -15.32
N ALA A 2 19.75 2.17 -15.85
CA ALA A 2 20.38 3.48 -15.69
C ALA A 2 19.83 4.42 -16.77
N LEU A 3 19.53 5.64 -16.39
CA LEU A 3 19.08 6.68 -17.29
C LEU A 3 20.00 7.89 -17.20
N THR A 4 20.24 8.52 -18.33
CA THR A 4 20.98 9.79 -18.44
C THR A 4 20.24 10.74 -19.36
N ALA A 5 20.34 12.03 -19.07
CA ALA A 5 19.86 13.09 -19.96
C ALA A 5 21.03 13.95 -20.44
N ALA A 6 20.89 14.57 -21.60
CA ALA A 6 21.88 15.48 -22.17
C ALA A 6 22.15 16.72 -21.28
N SER A 7 21.19 17.07 -20.42
CA SER A 7 21.30 18.08 -19.37
C SER A 7 22.34 17.75 -18.27
N GLY A 8 22.79 16.48 -18.21
CA GLY A 8 23.67 15.98 -17.15
C GLY A 8 22.89 15.32 -15.99
N ALA A 9 21.57 15.29 -16.04
CA ALA A 9 20.78 14.53 -15.07
C ALA A 9 21.01 13.03 -15.25
N ALA A 10 21.24 12.31 -14.16
CA ALA A 10 21.48 10.87 -14.17
C ALA A 10 20.85 10.19 -12.95
N GLY A 11 20.29 9.01 -13.18
CA GLY A 11 19.64 8.26 -12.13
C GLY A 11 19.41 6.81 -12.51
N LYS A 12 18.88 6.06 -11.57
CA LYS A 12 18.50 4.66 -11.74
C LYS A 12 16.98 4.52 -11.61
N VAL A 13 16.34 3.96 -12.62
CA VAL A 13 14.93 3.59 -12.56
C VAL A 13 14.79 2.37 -11.67
N PHE A 14 13.94 2.45 -10.67
CA PHE A 14 13.61 1.35 -9.78
C PHE A 14 12.15 0.91 -9.88
N LYS A 15 11.27 1.75 -10.44
CA LYS A 15 9.91 1.35 -10.79
C LYS A 15 9.48 2.01 -12.09
N TYR A 16 8.72 1.27 -12.87
CA TYR A 16 7.96 1.74 -14.01
C TYR A 16 6.52 1.30 -13.86
N SER A 17 5.59 2.20 -14.03
CA SER A 17 4.15 1.89 -14.05
C SER A 17 3.45 2.70 -15.12
N ILE A 18 2.24 2.24 -15.45
CA ILE A 18 1.35 2.93 -16.38
C ILE A 18 0.03 3.13 -15.65
N LEU A 19 -0.41 4.38 -15.58
CA LEU A 19 -1.75 4.72 -15.14
C LEU A 19 -2.65 4.83 -16.38
N LEU A 20 -3.71 4.06 -16.36
CA LEU A 20 -4.74 4.02 -17.40
C LEU A 20 -6.02 4.62 -16.85
N THR A 21 -6.69 5.43 -17.64
CA THR A 21 -8.11 5.64 -17.49
C THR A 21 -8.82 4.54 -18.25
N VAL A 22 -9.86 3.95 -17.68
CA VAL A 22 -10.58 2.83 -18.29
C VAL A 22 -12.07 3.12 -18.34
N ASP A 23 -12.73 2.52 -19.31
CA ASP A 23 -14.18 2.54 -19.45
C ASP A 23 -14.73 1.11 -19.56
N THR A 24 -16.03 0.98 -19.85
CA THR A 24 -16.70 -0.32 -20.08
C THR A 24 -16.35 -1.36 -19.00
N VAL A 25 -16.30 -0.90 -17.74
CA VAL A 25 -15.83 -1.69 -16.60
C VAL A 25 -16.88 -2.71 -16.19
N VAL A 26 -16.48 -3.97 -16.06
CA VAL A 26 -17.25 -5.06 -15.48
C VAL A 26 -16.47 -5.64 -14.31
N GLY A 27 -17.03 -5.56 -13.12
CA GLY A 27 -16.41 -6.04 -11.87
C GLY A 27 -15.26 -5.15 -11.38
N ASP A 28 -14.58 -5.60 -10.35
CA ASP A 28 -13.49 -4.89 -9.67
C ASP A 28 -12.15 -5.60 -9.88
N PHE A 29 -11.11 -4.83 -10.12
CA PHE A 29 -9.76 -5.34 -10.26
C PHE A 29 -9.07 -5.44 -8.89
N THR A 30 -8.41 -6.56 -8.64
CA THR A 30 -7.67 -6.81 -7.40
C THR A 30 -6.17 -6.67 -7.65
N PRO A 31 -5.45 -5.79 -6.91
CA PRO A 31 -4.00 -5.69 -7.00
C PRO A 31 -3.29 -7.00 -6.73
N GLY A 32 -2.22 -7.27 -7.49
CA GLY A 32 -1.40 -8.48 -7.35
C GLY A 32 -1.95 -9.74 -8.04
N VAL A 33 -3.19 -9.72 -8.54
CA VAL A 33 -3.79 -10.86 -9.23
C VAL A 33 -3.38 -10.88 -10.70
N ALA A 34 -3.22 -12.08 -11.27
CA ALA A 34 -2.89 -12.30 -12.67
C ALA A 34 -3.90 -11.61 -13.58
N THR A 35 -3.39 -10.77 -14.46
CA THR A 35 -4.17 -9.90 -15.33
C THR A 35 -3.55 -9.90 -16.72
N THR A 36 -4.36 -9.86 -17.75
CA THR A 36 -3.90 -9.76 -19.13
C THR A 36 -4.45 -8.51 -19.80
N ILE A 37 -3.74 -8.03 -20.78
CA ILE A 37 -4.17 -6.96 -21.66
C ILE A 37 -4.03 -7.40 -23.11
N SER A 38 -5.08 -7.24 -23.90
CA SER A 38 -5.03 -7.64 -25.30
C SER A 38 -4.42 -6.53 -26.15
N ILE A 39 -3.23 -6.77 -26.69
CA ILE A 39 -2.49 -5.82 -27.51
C ILE A 39 -2.27 -6.42 -28.91
N GLY A 40 -2.83 -5.81 -29.93
CA GLY A 40 -2.64 -6.28 -31.31
C GLY A 40 -3.15 -7.70 -31.57
N GLY A 41 -4.11 -8.18 -30.77
CA GLY A 41 -4.66 -9.53 -30.84
C GLY A 41 -3.90 -10.60 -30.08
N SER A 42 -2.90 -10.20 -29.26
CA SER A 42 -2.18 -11.06 -28.32
C SER A 42 -2.43 -10.62 -26.90
N ASP A 43 -2.62 -11.58 -26.00
CA ASP A 43 -2.78 -11.32 -24.58
C ASP A 43 -1.40 -11.23 -23.89
N GLU A 44 -1.11 -10.06 -23.36
CA GLU A 44 0.12 -9.77 -22.62
C GLU A 44 -0.15 -9.77 -21.11
N SER A 45 0.72 -10.41 -20.35
CA SER A 45 0.59 -10.46 -18.90
C SER A 45 1.03 -9.15 -18.24
N VAL A 46 0.18 -8.60 -17.37
CA VAL A 46 0.46 -7.39 -16.61
C VAL A 46 0.11 -7.62 -15.12
N THR A 47 0.60 -6.74 -14.25
CA THR A 47 0.24 -6.77 -12.84
C THR A 47 -0.57 -5.53 -12.50
N VAL A 48 -1.76 -5.71 -11.92
CA VAL A 48 -2.51 -4.59 -11.35
C VAL A 48 -1.78 -4.15 -10.08
N LEU A 49 -1.41 -2.87 -10.02
CA LEU A 49 -0.76 -2.24 -8.87
C LEU A 49 -1.78 -1.51 -7.99
N ALA A 50 -2.75 -0.84 -8.60
CA ALA A 50 -3.85 -0.18 -7.91
C ALA A 50 -5.09 -0.10 -8.80
N TRP A 51 -6.27 -0.10 -8.19
CA TRP A 51 -7.56 0.08 -8.84
C TRP A 51 -8.43 1.08 -8.08
N ASP A 52 -8.94 2.07 -8.79
CA ASP A 52 -9.90 3.05 -8.29
C ASP A 52 -11.21 2.94 -9.10
N PRO A 53 -12.21 2.27 -8.57
CA PRO A 53 -13.49 2.13 -9.26
C PRO A 53 -14.25 3.46 -9.42
N ALA A 54 -14.05 4.41 -8.49
CA ALA A 54 -14.77 5.68 -8.50
C ALA A 54 -14.32 6.58 -9.66
N ASN A 55 -13.02 6.66 -9.90
CA ASN A 55 -12.43 7.47 -10.97
C ASN A 55 -12.07 6.66 -12.21
N LYS A 56 -12.38 5.35 -12.21
CA LYS A 56 -12.06 4.42 -13.30
C LYS A 56 -10.57 4.47 -13.71
N LYS A 57 -9.69 4.47 -12.69
CA LYS A 57 -8.25 4.50 -12.89
C LYS A 57 -7.62 3.18 -12.49
N LEU A 58 -6.83 2.63 -13.40
CA LEU A 58 -6.10 1.39 -13.21
C LEU A 58 -4.61 1.64 -13.36
N GLU A 59 -3.83 1.40 -12.30
CA GLU A 59 -2.37 1.41 -12.40
C GLU A 59 -1.85 -0.01 -12.64
N ILE A 60 -1.07 -0.18 -13.68
CA ILE A 60 -0.47 -1.47 -14.04
C ILE A 60 1.05 -1.41 -14.05
N GLY A 61 1.66 -2.52 -13.65
CA GLY A 61 3.08 -2.82 -13.85
C GLY A 61 3.26 -3.75 -15.05
N LEU A 62 4.25 -3.48 -15.86
CA LEU A 62 4.62 -4.35 -16.97
C LEU A 62 5.59 -5.46 -16.50
N PRO A 63 5.61 -6.62 -17.19
CA PRO A 63 6.63 -7.63 -16.95
C PRO A 63 8.04 -7.11 -17.27
N SER A 64 9.07 -7.78 -16.76
CA SER A 64 10.47 -7.35 -16.92
C SER A 64 10.95 -7.22 -18.36
N GLY A 65 10.31 -7.92 -19.30
CA GLY A 65 10.58 -7.84 -20.73
C GLY A 65 9.75 -6.79 -21.46
N GLY A 66 8.88 -6.06 -20.75
CA GLY A 66 7.88 -5.21 -21.37
C GLY A 66 6.72 -6.00 -22.00
N VAL A 67 5.92 -5.34 -22.80
CA VAL A 67 4.84 -5.92 -23.60
C VAL A 67 5.12 -5.71 -25.08
N THR A 68 4.64 -6.64 -25.91
CA THR A 68 4.82 -6.59 -27.35
C THR A 68 3.74 -5.72 -27.98
N GLY A 69 4.07 -4.48 -28.29
CA GLY A 69 3.14 -3.55 -28.94
C GLY A 69 2.88 -2.29 -28.14
N ILE A 70 1.95 -1.51 -28.62
CA ILE A 70 1.64 -0.18 -28.07
C ILE A 70 0.27 -0.22 -27.41
N LEU A 71 0.21 0.24 -26.16
CA LEU A 71 -1.05 0.46 -25.48
C LEU A 71 -1.84 1.56 -26.19
N SER A 72 -3.09 1.31 -26.46
CA SER A 72 -3.99 2.22 -27.14
C SER A 72 -5.42 2.12 -26.60
N ASP A 73 -6.22 3.06 -26.97
CA ASP A 73 -7.66 3.10 -26.70
C ASP A 73 -8.37 1.80 -27.12
N ASN A 74 -9.41 1.43 -26.39
CA ASN A 74 -10.24 0.24 -26.59
C ASN A 74 -9.54 -1.13 -26.45
N GLN A 75 -8.30 -1.18 -25.98
CA GLN A 75 -7.68 -2.46 -25.62
C GLN A 75 -8.29 -3.01 -24.33
N VAL A 76 -8.62 -4.29 -24.34
CA VAL A 76 -9.31 -4.94 -23.21
C VAL A 76 -8.31 -5.46 -22.19
N ILE A 77 -8.58 -5.15 -20.94
CA ILE A 77 -7.89 -5.67 -19.76
C ILE A 77 -8.79 -6.72 -19.13
N THR A 78 -8.24 -7.88 -18.79
CA THR A 78 -9.00 -9.00 -18.25
C THR A 78 -8.33 -9.58 -17.00
N GLN A 79 -9.10 -9.71 -15.93
CA GLN A 79 -8.69 -10.34 -14.70
C GLN A 79 -9.79 -11.32 -14.24
N GLY A 80 -9.65 -12.60 -14.60
CA GLY A 80 -10.70 -13.58 -14.41
C GLY A 80 -11.97 -13.23 -15.20
N THR A 81 -13.06 -12.92 -14.50
CA THR A 81 -14.33 -12.47 -15.11
C THR A 81 -14.44 -10.95 -15.20
N ASN A 82 -13.51 -10.22 -14.59
CA ASN A 82 -13.52 -8.76 -14.59
C ASN A 82 -12.85 -8.23 -15.84
N THR A 83 -13.45 -7.23 -16.46
CA THR A 83 -12.94 -6.63 -17.70
C THR A 83 -13.05 -5.11 -17.67
N ALA A 84 -12.16 -4.45 -18.38
CA ALA A 84 -12.25 -3.02 -18.66
C ALA A 84 -11.60 -2.73 -20.03
N ALA A 85 -11.98 -1.67 -20.69
CA ALA A 85 -11.29 -1.18 -21.86
C ALA A 85 -10.45 0.05 -21.52
N ILE A 86 -9.29 0.21 -22.14
CA ILE A 86 -8.48 1.43 -22.01
C ILE A 86 -9.23 2.57 -22.69
N ASP A 87 -9.40 3.69 -21.98
CA ASP A 87 -9.78 4.98 -22.54
C ASP A 87 -8.53 5.74 -23.02
N THR A 88 -8.72 6.88 -23.63
CA THR A 88 -7.67 7.66 -24.31
C THR A 88 -6.47 8.09 -23.47
N THR A 89 -6.62 8.13 -22.14
CA THR A 89 -5.56 8.60 -21.25
C THR A 89 -4.64 7.49 -20.77
N ILE A 90 -3.39 7.54 -21.23
CA ILE A 90 -2.32 6.62 -20.85
C ILE A 90 -1.14 7.44 -20.32
N GLU A 91 -0.90 7.36 -19.01
CA GLU A 91 0.23 8.04 -18.37
C GLU A 91 1.33 7.04 -18.01
N ARG A 92 2.52 7.24 -18.55
CA ARG A 92 3.70 6.42 -18.27
C ARG A 92 4.53 7.10 -17.19
N ARG A 93 4.81 6.37 -16.09
CA ARG A 93 5.51 6.87 -14.91
C ARG A 93 6.82 6.14 -14.70
N LEU A 94 7.90 6.89 -14.61
CA LEU A 94 9.23 6.39 -14.21
C LEU A 94 9.56 6.91 -12.82
N TYR A 95 9.89 6.01 -11.91
CA TYR A 95 10.38 6.36 -10.58
C TYR A 95 11.90 6.24 -10.58
N ILE A 96 12.58 7.36 -10.40
CA ILE A 96 14.03 7.46 -10.57
C ILE A 96 14.66 7.88 -9.26
N GLY A 97 15.61 7.08 -8.78
CA GLY A 97 16.56 7.53 -7.76
C GLY A 97 17.69 8.27 -8.45
N LEU A 98 17.90 9.53 -8.11
CA LEU A 98 19.00 10.33 -8.64
C LEU A 98 20.35 9.79 -8.16
N ASN A 99 21.35 9.83 -9.02
CA ASN A 99 22.72 9.59 -8.60
C ASN A 99 23.16 10.70 -7.64
N LYS A 100 24.05 10.37 -6.71
CA LYS A 100 24.71 11.35 -5.87
C LYS A 100 25.37 12.41 -6.79
N ASP A 101 25.20 13.65 -6.48
CA ASP A 101 25.74 14.79 -7.25
C ASP A 101 25.07 15.02 -8.62
N SER A 102 23.98 14.31 -8.95
CA SER A 102 23.22 14.60 -10.15
C SER A 102 22.32 15.82 -9.96
N ILE A 103 22.16 16.60 -11.02
CA ILE A 103 21.08 17.57 -11.11
C ILE A 103 19.74 16.85 -11.32
N ASN A 104 18.64 17.53 -11.03
CA ASN A 104 17.31 16.97 -11.28
C ASN A 104 17.04 16.87 -12.80
N PHE A 105 16.25 15.86 -13.18
CA PHE A 105 15.61 15.86 -14.49
C PHE A 105 14.65 17.04 -14.60
N ALA A 106 14.47 17.53 -15.82
CA ALA A 106 13.54 18.61 -16.12
C ALA A 106 12.59 18.22 -17.24
N ALA A 107 11.47 18.95 -17.38
CA ALA A 107 10.61 18.81 -18.55
C ALA A 107 11.41 19.11 -19.84
N ALA A 108 11.10 18.40 -20.88
CA ALA A 108 11.79 18.38 -22.17
C ALA A 108 13.18 17.72 -22.17
N ASP A 109 13.69 17.22 -21.04
CA ASP A 109 14.86 16.36 -21.07
C ASP A 109 14.59 15.13 -21.95
N VAL A 110 15.53 14.79 -22.81
CA VAL A 110 15.53 13.54 -23.54
C VAL A 110 16.37 12.54 -22.75
N VAL A 111 15.70 11.53 -22.25
CA VAL A 111 16.30 10.46 -21.44
C VAL A 111 16.56 9.27 -22.34
N ALA A 112 17.79 8.81 -22.36
CA ALA A 112 18.21 7.61 -23.06
C ALA A 112 18.45 6.44 -22.10
N ASP A 113 18.07 5.25 -22.49
CA ASP A 113 18.51 4.01 -21.86
C ASP A 113 19.77 3.45 -22.55
N THR A 114 20.29 2.36 -22.01
CA THR A 114 21.46 1.67 -22.60
C THR A 114 21.21 1.08 -24.00
N ASN A 115 19.96 1.02 -24.44
CA ASN A 115 19.56 0.49 -25.74
C ASN A 115 19.24 1.61 -26.77
N SER A 116 19.60 2.84 -26.44
CA SER A 116 19.41 4.03 -27.30
C SER A 116 17.93 4.36 -27.57
N THR A 117 17.01 3.90 -26.72
CA THR A 117 15.61 4.32 -26.78
C THR A 117 15.47 5.66 -26.07
N ASN A 118 15.07 6.68 -26.81
CA ASN A 118 14.90 8.03 -26.28
C ASN A 118 13.46 8.27 -25.87
N VAL A 119 13.27 8.81 -24.66
CA VAL A 119 11.98 9.25 -24.13
C VAL A 119 12.08 10.70 -23.71
N THR A 120 11.14 11.52 -24.15
CA THR A 120 11.08 12.92 -23.70
C THR A 120 10.28 13.02 -22.41
N VAL A 121 10.89 13.68 -21.42
CA VAL A 121 10.25 13.92 -20.13
C VAL A 121 9.19 15.00 -20.29
N THR A 122 7.96 14.70 -19.95
CA THR A 122 6.85 15.66 -20.00
C THR A 122 6.82 16.53 -18.74
N SER A 123 7.01 15.91 -17.58
CA SER A 123 7.05 16.61 -16.30
C SER A 123 7.89 15.83 -15.30
N VAL A 124 8.44 16.54 -14.32
CA VAL A 124 9.16 15.95 -13.18
C VAL A 124 8.51 16.43 -11.90
N ARG A 125 8.30 15.53 -10.98
CA ARG A 125 7.64 15.82 -9.70
C ARG A 125 8.34 15.10 -8.56
N GLY A 126 8.21 15.63 -7.34
CA GLY A 126 8.65 14.95 -6.14
C GLY A 126 7.92 13.62 -5.97
N GLU A 127 8.64 12.57 -5.68
CA GLU A 127 8.04 11.22 -5.59
C GLU A 127 6.91 11.18 -4.55
N TYR A 128 7.09 11.79 -3.39
CA TYR A 128 6.05 11.81 -2.36
C TYR A 128 4.85 12.71 -2.73
N ASP A 129 5.09 13.81 -3.43
CA ASP A 129 4.03 14.72 -3.87
C ASP A 129 3.08 14.08 -4.87
N GLU A 130 3.57 13.07 -5.57
CA GLU A 130 2.79 12.29 -6.53
C GLU A 130 2.36 10.91 -6.02
N ARG A 131 2.80 10.54 -4.82
CA ARG A 131 2.44 9.26 -4.23
C ARG A 131 0.97 9.25 -3.83
N GLU A 132 0.23 8.30 -4.36
CA GLU A 132 -1.19 8.13 -4.10
C GLU A 132 -1.41 7.00 -3.08
N TYR A 133 -2.43 7.12 -2.22
CA TYR A 133 -2.95 6.04 -1.41
C TYR A 133 -4.23 5.43 -2.00
N LEU A 134 -4.92 6.19 -2.84
CA LEU A 134 -5.90 5.70 -3.80
C LEU A 134 -5.56 6.36 -5.15
N PRO A 135 -5.85 5.73 -6.27
CA PRO A 135 -5.66 6.35 -7.57
C PRO A 135 -6.38 7.71 -7.65
N GLY A 136 -5.59 8.76 -7.88
CA GLY A 136 -6.07 10.15 -7.89
C GLY A 136 -6.08 10.85 -6.54
N VAL A 137 -5.80 10.17 -5.43
CA VAL A 137 -5.76 10.78 -4.09
C VAL A 137 -4.36 10.67 -3.49
N LYS A 138 -3.71 11.81 -3.33
CA LYS A 138 -2.30 11.88 -2.96
C LYS A 138 -2.08 11.87 -1.45
N TRP A 139 -1.02 11.20 -1.00
CA TRP A 139 -0.61 11.20 0.41
C TRP A 139 -0.34 12.60 0.94
N VAL A 140 0.22 13.50 0.12
CA VAL A 140 0.50 14.88 0.53
C VAL A 140 -0.75 15.66 0.94
N SER A 141 -1.94 15.25 0.48
CA SER A 141 -3.20 15.85 0.92
C SER A 141 -3.60 15.45 2.35
N VAL A 142 -2.99 14.41 2.88
CA VAL A 142 -3.28 13.87 4.23
C VAL A 142 -2.19 14.25 5.22
N ALA A 143 -0.92 14.11 4.82
CA ALA A 143 0.23 14.33 5.67
C ALA A 143 1.51 14.62 4.87
N PRO A 144 2.52 15.29 5.48
CA PRO A 144 3.86 15.38 4.91
C PRO A 144 4.52 13.99 4.84
N ARG A 145 5.65 13.89 4.13
CA ARG A 145 6.42 12.64 4.05
C ARG A 145 6.73 12.08 5.45
N PRO A 146 6.49 10.79 5.70
CA PRO A 146 6.93 10.17 6.95
C PRO A 146 8.46 10.09 6.99
N GLU A 147 9.04 10.47 8.09
CA GLU A 147 10.50 10.56 8.26
C GLU A 147 10.95 9.85 9.54
N THR A 148 11.73 10.53 10.34
CA THR A 148 12.22 10.03 11.62
C THR A 148 11.51 10.77 12.74
N SER A 149 10.85 10.03 13.61
CA SER A 149 10.22 10.62 14.79
C SER A 149 11.28 11.23 15.72
N LYS A 150 10.85 12.20 16.52
CA LYS A 150 11.70 12.80 17.53
C LYS A 150 12.23 11.74 18.49
N PHE A 151 11.37 10.82 18.91
CA PHE A 151 11.75 9.72 19.82
C PHE A 151 12.87 8.87 19.22
N ALA A 152 12.70 8.39 17.99
CA ALA A 152 13.72 7.56 17.33
C ALA A 152 15.03 8.33 17.15
N SER A 153 14.97 9.59 16.75
CA SER A 153 16.15 10.43 16.57
C SER A 153 16.96 10.60 17.87
N GLU A 154 16.31 10.75 19.00
CA GLU A 154 16.96 10.91 20.31
C GLU A 154 17.70 9.64 20.77
N VAL A 155 17.31 8.47 20.31
CA VAL A 155 17.97 7.19 20.62
C VAL A 155 18.82 6.63 19.48
N GLY A 156 19.07 7.42 18.45
CA GLY A 156 19.92 7.05 17.31
C GLY A 156 19.24 6.20 16.24
N GLY A 157 17.92 6.05 16.32
CA GLY A 157 17.10 5.42 15.28
C GLY A 157 16.71 6.39 14.18
N PHE A 158 16.25 5.88 13.04
CA PHE A 158 15.80 6.71 11.93
C PHE A 158 14.86 5.99 10.97
N ARG A 159 14.00 6.76 10.27
CA ARG A 159 12.99 6.28 9.31
C ARG A 159 11.92 5.39 9.93
N ASP A 160 11.58 5.67 11.16
CA ASP A 160 10.60 4.88 11.90
C ASP A 160 9.14 5.26 11.60
N GLU A 161 8.87 6.46 11.10
CA GLU A 161 7.50 6.91 10.85
C GLU A 161 6.83 6.19 9.68
N LEU A 162 5.52 6.05 9.80
CA LEU A 162 4.61 5.65 8.73
C LEU A 162 3.25 6.33 8.92
N HIS A 163 2.44 6.31 7.85
CA HIS A 163 1.07 6.80 7.87
C HIS A 163 0.12 5.66 7.53
N ILE A 164 -1.02 5.62 8.21
CA ILE A 164 -2.09 4.65 7.95
C ILE A 164 -3.38 5.43 7.72
N VAL A 165 -4.10 5.07 6.68
CA VAL A 165 -5.43 5.57 6.39
C VAL A 165 -6.40 4.41 6.21
N VAL A 166 -7.60 4.58 6.71
CA VAL A 166 -8.72 3.66 6.51
C VAL A 166 -9.73 4.36 5.62
N VAL A 167 -10.13 3.70 4.54
CA VAL A 167 -10.94 4.30 3.48
C VAL A 167 -12.16 3.44 3.21
N ASP A 168 -13.33 4.07 3.10
CA ASP A 168 -14.58 3.44 2.66
C ASP A 168 -14.58 3.33 1.14
N ILE A 169 -13.94 2.29 0.62
CA ILE A 169 -13.71 2.16 -0.82
C ILE A 169 -15.02 2.01 -1.61
N ASP A 170 -16.01 1.37 -1.02
CA ASP A 170 -17.29 1.09 -1.67
C ASP A 170 -18.40 2.08 -1.27
N GLY A 171 -18.13 2.99 -0.33
CA GLY A 171 -19.11 3.95 0.18
C GLY A 171 -20.22 3.32 1.03
N LYS A 172 -20.01 2.10 1.54
CA LYS A 172 -21.03 1.36 2.31
C LYS A 172 -21.21 1.88 3.74
N ILE A 173 -20.19 2.52 4.28
CA ILE A 173 -20.18 3.06 5.64
C ILE A 173 -20.67 4.50 5.65
N THR A 174 -20.08 5.32 4.80
CA THR A 174 -20.34 6.77 4.77
C THR A 174 -21.36 7.20 3.72
N GLY A 175 -21.69 6.33 2.78
CA GLY A 175 -22.46 6.66 1.58
C GLY A 175 -21.63 7.31 0.47
N THR A 176 -20.35 7.53 0.68
CA THR A 176 -19.44 8.17 -0.29
C THR A 176 -18.25 7.27 -0.58
N THR A 177 -18.15 6.80 -1.80
CA THR A 177 -17.03 5.98 -2.29
C THR A 177 -15.70 6.72 -2.13
N GLY A 178 -14.71 6.06 -1.54
CA GLY A 178 -13.37 6.61 -1.32
C GLY A 178 -13.27 7.58 -0.13
N ALA A 179 -14.31 7.69 0.70
CA ALA A 179 -14.28 8.54 1.88
C ALA A 179 -13.24 8.06 2.90
N LEU A 180 -12.47 9.00 3.43
CA LEU A 180 -11.48 8.74 4.48
C LEU A 180 -12.21 8.54 5.82
N LEU A 181 -12.12 7.35 6.41
CA LEU A 181 -12.70 7.00 7.71
C LEU A 181 -11.77 7.40 8.85
N GLU A 182 -10.52 6.95 8.79
CA GLU A 182 -9.52 7.20 9.83
C GLU A 182 -8.16 7.53 9.23
N ARG A 183 -7.38 8.27 9.99
CA ARG A 183 -5.99 8.57 9.68
C ARG A 183 -5.12 8.50 10.92
N PHE A 184 -4.04 7.74 10.83
CA PHE A 184 -2.99 7.65 11.85
C PHE A 184 -1.69 8.15 11.23
N ILE A 185 -1.30 9.36 11.58
CA ILE A 185 -0.21 10.09 10.94
C ILE A 185 1.00 10.13 11.84
N GLY A 186 2.18 9.80 11.28
CA GLY A 186 3.45 9.83 12.03
C GLY A 186 3.52 8.78 13.13
N VAL A 187 2.81 7.66 12.97
CA VAL A 187 2.96 6.52 13.89
C VAL A 187 4.27 5.80 13.63
N SER A 188 4.84 5.17 14.64
CA SER A 188 6.18 4.60 14.57
C SER A 188 6.17 3.09 14.34
N LYS A 189 7.14 2.60 13.59
CA LYS A 189 7.48 1.18 13.45
C LYS A 189 8.20 0.62 14.67
N ALA A 190 8.73 1.48 15.54
CA ALA A 190 9.45 1.07 16.73
C ALA A 190 8.48 0.72 17.86
N SER A 191 8.66 -0.45 18.47
CA SER A 191 7.78 -0.96 19.52
C SER A 191 7.82 -0.15 20.82
N ASP A 192 8.91 0.54 21.08
CA ASP A 192 9.14 1.38 22.25
C ASP A 192 8.86 2.87 22.02
N ALA A 193 8.39 3.23 20.80
CA ALA A 193 8.15 4.60 20.44
C ALA A 193 7.08 5.28 21.31
N LYS A 194 7.35 6.53 21.64
CA LYS A 194 6.45 7.37 22.43
C LYS A 194 6.21 8.72 21.77
N THR A 195 5.05 9.27 22.01
CA THR A 195 4.72 10.66 21.68
C THR A 195 5.44 11.62 22.62
N SER A 196 5.40 12.90 22.34
CA SER A 196 5.97 13.95 23.22
C SER A 196 5.33 14.00 24.61
N VAL A 197 4.12 13.46 24.78
CA VAL A 197 3.42 13.38 26.07
C VAL A 197 3.58 12.02 26.76
N GLY A 198 4.39 11.12 26.18
CA GLY A 198 4.74 9.82 26.79
C GLY A 198 3.82 8.66 26.42
N GLU A 199 2.76 8.88 25.66
CA GLU A 199 1.89 7.80 25.18
C GLU A 199 2.60 6.94 24.12
N THR A 200 2.18 5.68 23.98
CA THR A 200 2.70 4.82 22.92
C THR A 200 2.42 5.41 21.54
N ASN A 201 3.45 5.42 20.69
CA ASN A 201 3.32 5.77 19.27
C ASN A 201 3.61 4.59 18.35
N TYR A 202 3.77 3.39 18.89
CA TYR A 202 3.92 2.18 18.10
C TYR A 202 2.62 1.90 17.34
N TYR A 203 2.70 1.84 16.01
CA TYR A 203 1.52 1.77 15.16
C TYR A 203 0.54 0.64 15.50
N VAL A 204 1.05 -0.53 15.93
CA VAL A 204 0.23 -1.66 16.36
C VAL A 204 -0.64 -1.29 17.56
N ASN A 205 -0.02 -0.68 18.57
CA ASN A 205 -0.74 -0.25 19.77
C ASN A 205 -1.69 0.91 19.49
N VAL A 206 -1.28 1.82 18.61
CA VAL A 206 -2.15 2.94 18.20
C VAL A 206 -3.40 2.42 17.49
N LEU A 207 -3.26 1.51 16.54
CA LEU A 207 -4.41 0.88 15.88
C LEU A 207 -5.30 0.15 16.89
N LYS A 208 -4.70 -0.68 17.74
CA LYS A 208 -5.42 -1.48 18.74
C LYS A 208 -6.25 -0.63 19.71
N THR A 209 -5.78 0.58 20.05
CA THR A 209 -6.41 1.44 21.07
C THR A 209 -7.27 2.56 20.51
N ARG A 210 -7.07 2.96 19.25
CA ARG A 210 -7.70 4.16 18.69
C ARG A 210 -8.55 3.91 17.44
N SER A 211 -8.35 2.77 16.76
CA SER A 211 -9.16 2.49 15.57
C SER A 211 -10.53 1.95 15.96
N GLU A 212 -11.55 2.46 15.28
CA GLU A 212 -12.94 2.00 15.37
C GLU A 212 -13.30 1.02 14.25
N TYR A 213 -12.49 1.00 13.17
CA TYR A 213 -12.83 0.24 11.96
C TYR A 213 -11.92 -0.96 11.70
N VAL A 214 -10.67 -0.90 12.17
CA VAL A 214 -9.70 -1.97 11.88
C VAL A 214 -8.98 -2.44 13.14
N TYR A 215 -8.71 -3.74 13.18
CA TYR A 215 -7.85 -4.36 14.19
C TYR A 215 -6.57 -4.80 13.54
N TRP A 216 -5.46 -4.62 14.25
CA TRP A 216 -4.20 -5.17 13.81
C TRP A 216 -4.22 -6.70 13.98
N GLY A 217 -4.01 -7.44 12.92
CA GLY A 217 -3.93 -8.89 12.93
C GLY A 217 -2.48 -9.36 12.92
N GLU A 218 -1.81 -9.20 11.80
CA GLU A 218 -0.45 -9.68 11.61
C GLU A 218 0.32 -8.74 10.68
N HIS A 219 1.63 -8.84 10.73
CA HIS A 219 2.53 -8.13 9.83
C HIS A 219 2.64 -8.85 8.49
N GLU A 220 2.79 -8.10 7.41
CA GLU A 220 3.06 -8.70 6.12
C GLU A 220 4.39 -9.46 6.12
N LEU A 221 4.38 -10.68 5.59
CA LEU A 221 5.57 -11.50 5.40
C LEU A 221 6.62 -10.74 4.56
N GLY A 222 7.82 -10.62 5.09
CA GLY A 222 8.95 -9.93 4.44
C GLY A 222 9.24 -8.52 4.95
N VAL A 223 8.31 -7.84 5.64
CA VAL A 223 8.62 -6.62 6.38
C VAL A 223 9.14 -6.97 7.78
N PHE A 224 8.71 -8.10 8.32
CA PHE A 224 8.99 -8.57 9.67
C PHE A 224 9.82 -9.82 9.75
N ASN A 225 9.95 -10.58 8.67
CA ASN A 225 10.54 -11.90 8.80
C ASN A 225 12.06 -11.83 8.85
N ALA A 226 12.59 -12.02 10.04
CA ALA A 226 14.01 -12.22 10.31
C ALA A 226 14.61 -13.49 9.66
N THR A 227 13.80 -14.34 9.05
CA THR A 227 14.24 -15.63 8.50
C THR A 227 14.51 -15.63 7.00
N ALA A 228 14.13 -14.60 6.27
CA ALA A 228 14.60 -14.43 4.91
C ALA A 228 16.02 -13.84 4.96
N SER A 229 16.99 -14.67 4.65
CA SER A 229 18.41 -14.38 4.64
C SER A 229 18.79 -12.91 4.36
N GLY A 230 19.24 -12.19 5.37
CA GLY A 230 20.07 -10.99 5.23
C GLY A 230 19.41 -9.63 5.44
N ALA A 231 18.11 -9.51 5.45
CA ALA A 231 17.44 -8.26 5.82
C ALA A 231 16.36 -8.58 6.83
N ALA A 232 16.74 -8.71 8.09
CA ALA A 232 15.78 -8.77 9.18
C ALA A 232 14.85 -7.55 9.09
N GLY A 233 13.56 -7.80 9.00
CA GLY A 233 12.59 -6.75 9.16
C GLY A 233 12.87 -6.00 10.46
N THR A 234 12.82 -4.68 10.41
CA THR A 234 13.14 -3.85 11.58
C THR A 234 11.90 -3.35 12.29
N TRP A 235 10.72 -3.64 11.75
CA TRP A 235 9.47 -3.20 12.38
C TRP A 235 9.20 -4.01 13.65
N GLY A 236 8.69 -3.39 14.68
CA GLY A 236 8.42 -4.04 15.95
C GLY A 236 9.64 -4.24 16.86
N VAL A 237 10.82 -3.75 16.48
CA VAL A 237 11.99 -3.70 17.35
C VAL A 237 12.13 -2.32 18.01
N SER A 238 13.01 -2.21 19.02
CA SER A 238 13.34 -0.93 19.66
C SER A 238 13.94 0.08 18.67
N ALA A 239 13.65 1.36 18.86
CA ALA A 239 14.16 2.45 18.03
C ALA A 239 15.68 2.61 18.06
N SER A 240 16.33 2.15 19.13
CA SER A 240 17.75 2.39 19.40
C SER A 240 18.66 1.93 18.25
N ALA A 241 19.40 2.85 17.65
CA ALA A 241 20.38 2.64 16.58
C ALA A 241 19.87 1.80 15.40
N ARG A 242 18.57 1.89 15.10
CA ARG A 242 17.94 1.13 14.00
C ARG A 242 17.60 2.01 12.81
N GLN A 243 17.92 1.53 11.63
CA GLN A 243 17.33 2.01 10.40
C GLN A 243 16.13 1.13 10.07
N PHE A 244 14.93 1.71 10.17
CA PHE A 244 13.72 0.95 9.86
C PHE A 244 13.58 0.78 8.35
N ASN A 245 13.32 -0.44 7.92
CA ASN A 245 13.10 -0.74 6.51
C ASN A 245 11.93 0.07 5.99
N LEU A 246 12.11 0.64 4.82
CA LEU A 246 11.00 1.16 4.04
C LEU A 246 10.17 -0.03 3.56
N LEU A 247 8.89 0.21 3.34
CA LEU A 247 8.04 -0.72 2.64
C LEU A 247 8.68 -1.05 1.29
N ARG A 248 8.46 -2.25 0.77
CA ARG A 248 9.14 -2.76 -0.44
C ARG A 248 9.24 -1.72 -1.54
N SER A 249 10.41 -1.59 -2.11
CA SER A 249 10.69 -0.66 -3.20
C SER A 249 9.83 -0.91 -4.45
N GLU A 250 9.42 -2.15 -4.67
CA GLU A 250 8.60 -2.55 -5.79
C GLU A 250 7.18 -1.97 -5.70
N ASN A 251 6.68 -1.68 -4.49
CA ASN A 251 5.31 -1.25 -4.24
C ASN A 251 5.21 0.23 -3.84
N ASN A 252 6.20 1.07 -4.19
CA ASN A 252 6.22 2.49 -3.83
C ASN A 252 6.05 2.78 -2.34
N ALA A 253 6.35 1.85 -1.48
CA ALA A 253 6.18 2.01 -0.05
C ALA A 253 4.72 2.37 0.36
N THR A 254 3.72 1.94 -0.40
CA THR A 254 2.30 1.97 -0.03
C THR A 254 1.75 0.55 -0.12
N PHE A 255 1.16 0.08 0.98
CA PHE A 255 0.42 -1.18 1.01
C PHE A 255 -1.07 -0.90 0.99
N TYR A 256 -1.78 -1.72 0.26
CA TYR A 256 -3.23 -1.72 0.19
C TYR A 256 -3.75 -3.05 0.74
N TYR A 257 -4.57 -2.97 1.75
CA TYR A 257 -5.32 -4.11 2.25
C TYR A 257 -6.79 -3.83 2.03
N ARG A 258 -7.43 -4.61 1.20
CA ARG A 258 -8.88 -4.56 1.05
C ARG A 258 -9.49 -5.57 2.03
N LEU A 259 -10.21 -5.05 2.99
CA LEU A 259 -11.05 -5.85 3.85
C LEU A 259 -12.36 -6.09 3.09
N ALA A 260 -12.55 -7.30 2.64
CA ALA A 260 -13.75 -7.74 1.91
C ALA A 260 -14.26 -9.04 2.56
N ASP A 261 -15.50 -9.40 2.23
CA ASP A 261 -16.09 -10.69 2.60
C ASP A 261 -16.16 -10.94 4.11
N GLY A 262 -16.39 -9.89 4.91
CA GLY A 262 -16.80 -10.07 6.29
C GLY A 262 -18.01 -10.96 6.32
N ALA A 263 -17.89 -12.17 6.87
CA ALA A 263 -19.00 -13.07 7.07
C ALA A 263 -19.36 -13.07 8.56
N ASP A 264 -20.65 -12.97 8.83
CA ASP A 264 -21.13 -13.35 10.13
C ASP A 264 -20.78 -14.83 10.34
N TYR A 265 -20.34 -15.18 11.52
CA TYR A 265 -20.01 -16.56 11.87
C TYR A 265 -21.30 -17.38 11.87
N ALA A 266 -21.72 -17.80 10.68
CA ALA A 266 -22.92 -18.61 10.51
C ALA A 266 -22.52 -20.07 10.36
N ALA A 267 -22.91 -20.89 11.30
CA ALA A 267 -22.92 -22.33 11.09
C ALA A 267 -23.91 -22.70 9.97
N SER A 268 -23.64 -23.78 9.27
CA SER A 268 -24.52 -24.38 8.29
C SER A 268 -25.95 -24.44 8.85
N GLY A 269 -26.91 -23.72 8.26
CA GLY A 269 -28.29 -23.66 8.71
C GLY A 269 -28.75 -22.33 9.33
N GLY A 270 -27.94 -21.27 9.31
CA GLY A 270 -28.38 -19.93 9.75
C GLY A 270 -28.42 -19.73 11.26
N VAL A 271 -27.86 -20.65 12.03
CA VAL A 271 -27.66 -20.52 13.48
C VAL A 271 -26.21 -20.14 13.74
N TYR A 272 -26.01 -19.02 14.40
CA TYR A 272 -24.68 -18.61 14.86
C TYR A 272 -24.19 -19.63 15.90
N SER A 273 -23.11 -20.34 15.60
CA SER A 273 -22.42 -21.18 16.58
C SER A 273 -20.95 -20.88 16.56
N VAL A 274 -20.50 -20.27 17.63
CA VAL A 274 -19.08 -20.15 17.94
C VAL A 274 -18.64 -21.46 18.56
N SER A 275 -17.50 -22.02 18.14
CA SER A 275 -17.01 -23.25 18.77
C SER A 275 -16.58 -22.96 20.22
N ASN A 276 -16.65 -23.96 21.10
CA ASN A 276 -16.17 -23.82 22.47
C ASN A 276 -14.69 -23.45 22.54
N THR A 277 -13.90 -23.84 21.53
CA THR A 277 -12.50 -23.48 21.40
C THR A 277 -12.32 -21.97 21.11
N ASP A 278 -13.14 -21.41 20.22
CA ASP A 278 -13.06 -19.97 19.90
C ASP A 278 -13.48 -19.13 21.09
N VAL A 279 -14.49 -19.58 21.85
CA VAL A 279 -14.93 -18.95 23.11
C VAL A 279 -13.81 -19.00 24.15
N SER A 280 -13.15 -20.15 24.30
CA SER A 280 -12.01 -20.31 25.23
C SER A 280 -10.87 -19.36 24.87
N THR A 281 -10.49 -19.31 23.59
CA THR A 281 -9.46 -18.40 23.09
C THR A 281 -9.82 -16.92 23.31
N ALA A 282 -11.09 -16.56 23.16
CA ALA A 282 -11.55 -15.20 23.47
C ALA A 282 -11.45 -14.88 24.97
N TYR A 283 -11.71 -15.84 25.84
CA TYR A 283 -11.54 -15.63 27.29
C TYR A 283 -10.08 -15.57 27.70
N GLU A 284 -9.17 -16.28 27.03
CA GLU A 284 -7.72 -16.18 27.29
C GLU A 284 -7.18 -14.74 27.11
N LEU A 285 -7.82 -13.92 26.27
CA LEU A 285 -7.50 -12.51 26.10
C LEU A 285 -7.82 -11.67 27.35
N LEU A 286 -8.63 -12.20 28.27
CA LEU A 286 -9.09 -11.54 29.48
C LEU A 286 -8.37 -12.05 30.74
N GLU A 287 -7.42 -12.99 30.60
CA GLU A 287 -6.70 -13.60 31.73
C GLU A 287 -5.67 -12.69 32.39
N ASP A 288 -5.25 -11.64 31.70
CA ASP A 288 -4.26 -10.71 32.25
C ASP A 288 -4.92 -9.62 33.10
N PRO A 289 -4.89 -9.74 34.44
CA PRO A 289 -5.51 -8.78 35.36
C PRO A 289 -4.77 -7.43 35.40
N GLU A 290 -3.54 -7.35 34.88
CA GLU A 290 -2.78 -6.10 34.82
C GLU A 290 -3.17 -5.24 33.62
N SER A 291 -3.68 -5.86 32.56
CA SER A 291 -4.07 -5.15 31.33
C SER A 291 -5.55 -4.80 31.25
N GLN A 292 -6.41 -5.46 32.02
CA GLN A 292 -7.87 -5.31 31.93
C GLN A 292 -8.53 -5.35 33.30
N THR A 293 -9.32 -4.33 33.61
CA THR A 293 -10.23 -4.35 34.76
C THR A 293 -11.61 -4.78 34.28
N ILE A 294 -12.04 -5.97 34.64
CA ILE A 294 -13.32 -6.53 34.24
C ILE A 294 -14.25 -6.56 35.46
N ASP A 295 -15.33 -5.80 35.39
CA ASP A 295 -16.35 -5.79 36.44
C ASP A 295 -17.40 -6.89 36.23
N TYR A 296 -17.75 -7.21 34.96
CA TYR A 296 -18.75 -8.21 34.61
C TYR A 296 -18.39 -8.92 33.31
N ILE A 297 -18.63 -10.21 33.29
CA ILE A 297 -18.61 -11.03 32.07
C ILE A 297 -20.02 -11.56 31.83
N LEU A 298 -20.62 -11.16 30.71
CA LEU A 298 -21.88 -11.74 30.24
C LEU A 298 -21.54 -12.89 29.30
N THR A 299 -21.61 -14.10 29.81
CA THR A 299 -21.50 -15.29 28.98
C THR A 299 -22.83 -15.49 28.26
N GLY A 300 -22.81 -15.41 26.93
CA GLY A 300 -23.94 -15.82 26.09
C GLY A 300 -24.27 -17.30 26.29
N PRO A 301 -25.33 -17.80 25.65
CA PRO A 301 -25.66 -19.22 25.73
C PRO A 301 -24.47 -20.04 25.24
N SER A 302 -23.88 -20.84 26.14
CA SER A 302 -22.87 -21.82 25.74
C SER A 302 -23.55 -22.84 24.86
N GLY A 303 -23.03 -23.08 23.65
CA GLY A 303 -23.45 -24.20 22.82
C GLY A 303 -23.36 -25.51 23.63
N ALA A 304 -24.38 -26.30 23.57
CA ALA A 304 -24.44 -27.64 24.20
C ALA A 304 -23.55 -28.63 23.45
#